data_9e454b457c58ff57d418ae123a939507
#
_entry.id   9e454b457c58ff57d418ae123a939507
#
_cell.length_a   1.000
_cell.length_b   1.000
_cell.length_c   1.000
_cell.angle_alpha   90.00
_cell.angle_beta   90.00
_cell.angle_gamma   90.00
#
_symmetry.space_group_name_H-M   'P 1'
#
loop_
_entity.id
_entity.type
_entity.pdbx_description
1 polymer ?
#
loop_
_entity_poly.entity_id
_entity_poly.type
_entity_poly.pdbx_seq_one_letter_code
_entity_poly.pdbx_strand_id
1 'polypeptide(L)'
;MLQLKLLSSRSEAGNIKSFVFDSGGLTWLAGQNQAFVLPQAGSAEADNLRWFTLASAPSEGVVQVSTRIGPSAFKQALDRLQPGESIGVRDLDGDFTWEETSATPVVLVAGGIGVTPFRSMLMERHARGKPLNAVLLYFSRDNQIAFRDELDRLASAHPELDVRYLIGEPISAEPILAEEPLAARVPVYLSGPEPMVESVGNALKSQGVDLHQDWFPGYDERSY
;
A
#
# COMPACT_ATOMS: atom_id res chain seq x y z
N MET A 1 17.80 -14.93 10.02
CA MET A 1 17.12 -13.77 9.41
C MET A 1 17.41 -13.82 7.92
N LEU A 2 16.38 -13.88 7.10
CA LEU A 2 16.50 -13.88 5.65
C LEU A 2 17.05 -12.53 5.19
N GLN A 3 17.91 -12.55 4.16
CA GLN A 3 18.50 -11.34 3.56
C GLN A 3 17.96 -11.19 2.14
N LEU A 4 17.41 -10.04 1.82
CA LEU A 4 16.96 -9.68 0.49
C LEU A 4 17.95 -8.69 -0.12
N LYS A 5 18.41 -8.96 -1.34
CA LYS A 5 19.34 -8.09 -2.06
C LYS A 5 18.58 -7.01 -2.81
N LEU A 6 18.97 -5.74 -2.67
CA LEU A 6 18.44 -4.65 -3.46
C LEU A 6 18.83 -4.83 -4.93
N LEU A 7 17.84 -4.90 -5.79
CA LEU A 7 18.01 -4.97 -7.24
C LEU A 7 18.02 -3.58 -7.87
N SER A 8 17.08 -2.73 -7.45
CA SER A 8 16.95 -1.36 -7.95
C SER A 8 16.12 -0.49 -6.99
N SER A 9 16.26 0.82 -7.14
CA SER A 9 15.36 1.79 -6.55
C SER A 9 14.95 2.84 -7.58
N ARG A 10 13.75 3.41 -7.43
CA ARG A 10 13.24 4.46 -8.31
C ARG A 10 12.35 5.44 -7.57
N SER A 11 12.29 6.68 -8.03
CA SER A 11 11.29 7.63 -7.58
C SER A 11 9.94 7.28 -8.23
N GLU A 12 8.88 7.26 -7.43
CA GLU A 12 7.51 7.07 -7.90
C GLU A 12 6.82 8.43 -8.09
N ALA A 13 6.80 9.24 -7.04
CA ALA A 13 6.18 10.56 -7.06
C ALA A 13 6.69 11.39 -5.89
N GLY A 14 7.13 12.63 -6.12
CA GLY A 14 7.63 13.51 -5.08
C GLY A 14 8.76 12.87 -4.26
N ASN A 15 8.55 12.72 -2.95
CA ASN A 15 9.49 12.04 -2.05
C ASN A 15 9.14 10.55 -1.82
N ILE A 16 8.25 9.98 -2.62
CA ILE A 16 7.94 8.55 -2.57
C ILE A 16 8.92 7.80 -3.47
N LYS A 17 9.58 6.79 -2.90
CA LYS A 17 10.49 5.89 -3.60
C LYS A 17 10.06 4.44 -3.44
N SER A 18 10.30 3.66 -4.48
CA SER A 18 10.21 2.20 -4.48
C SER A 18 11.59 1.58 -4.45
N PHE A 19 11.73 0.53 -3.66
CA PHE A 19 12.91 -0.30 -3.52
C PHE A 19 12.52 -1.72 -3.89
N VAL A 20 13.17 -2.28 -4.90
CA VAL A 20 12.89 -3.62 -5.41
C VAL A 20 14.04 -4.55 -4.99
N PHE A 21 13.68 -5.59 -4.28
CA PHE A 21 14.60 -6.61 -3.79
C PHE A 21 14.34 -7.95 -4.50
N ASP A 22 15.34 -8.82 -4.52
CA ASP A 22 15.07 -10.22 -4.82
C ASP A 22 14.12 -10.79 -3.75
N SER A 23 13.34 -11.81 -4.11
CA SER A 23 12.41 -12.40 -3.14
C SER A 23 13.08 -13.25 -2.07
N GLY A 24 14.34 -13.66 -2.30
CA GLY A 24 15.07 -14.55 -1.39
C GLY A 24 14.32 -15.85 -1.06
N GLY A 25 13.29 -16.21 -1.84
CA GLY A 25 12.40 -17.32 -1.56
C GLY A 25 11.22 -16.97 -0.61
N LEU A 26 11.02 -15.71 -0.26
CA LEU A 26 9.87 -15.26 0.50
C LEU A 26 8.58 -15.52 -0.29
N THR A 27 7.57 -16.01 0.39
CA THR A 27 6.20 -16.18 -0.14
C THR A 27 5.24 -15.37 0.72
N TRP A 28 4.30 -14.67 0.09
CA TRP A 28 3.32 -13.84 0.77
C TRP A 28 1.98 -13.82 0.02
N LEU A 29 0.97 -13.27 0.65
CA LEU A 29 -0.30 -12.93 0.00
C LEU A 29 -0.30 -11.43 -0.31
N ALA A 30 -0.92 -11.07 -1.44
CA ALA A 30 -1.07 -9.67 -1.82
C ALA A 30 -1.84 -8.88 -0.74
N GLY A 31 -1.25 -7.78 -0.27
CA GLY A 31 -1.75 -6.97 0.84
C GLY A 31 -1.03 -7.16 2.16
N GLN A 32 -0.27 -8.25 2.34
CA GLN A 32 0.52 -8.48 3.55
C GLN A 32 1.66 -7.49 3.73
N ASN A 33 2.11 -7.38 4.97
CA ASN A 33 3.24 -6.56 5.39
C ASN A 33 4.38 -7.42 5.94
N GLN A 34 5.58 -6.88 5.92
CA GLN A 34 6.82 -7.54 6.28
C GLN A 34 7.65 -6.65 7.20
N ALA A 35 8.25 -7.21 8.24
CA ALA A 35 9.24 -6.53 9.06
C ALA A 35 10.60 -6.52 8.38
N PHE A 36 11.12 -5.32 8.09
CA PHE A 36 12.43 -5.07 7.52
C PHE A 36 13.40 -4.62 8.58
N VAL A 37 14.64 -5.10 8.50
CA VAL A 37 15.69 -4.83 9.47
C VAL A 37 16.93 -4.29 8.77
N LEU A 38 17.33 -3.08 9.13
CA LEU A 38 18.59 -2.45 8.72
C LEU A 38 19.46 -2.24 9.96
N PRO A 39 20.38 -3.15 10.28
CA PRO A 39 21.31 -2.95 11.38
C PRO A 39 22.06 -1.64 11.19
N GLN A 40 22.20 -0.85 12.26
CA GLN A 40 22.87 0.46 12.24
C GLN A 40 22.12 1.58 11.48
N ALA A 41 20.84 1.42 11.17
CA ALA A 41 20.03 2.52 10.66
C ALA A 41 19.94 3.66 11.69
N GLY A 42 19.83 3.31 12.98
CA GLY A 42 19.82 4.25 14.09
C GLY A 42 20.53 3.72 15.33
N SER A 43 20.59 4.54 16.38
CA SER A 43 21.27 4.21 17.64
C SER A 43 20.46 3.29 18.55
N ALA A 44 19.12 3.32 18.45
CA ALA A 44 18.23 2.44 19.20
C ALA A 44 17.87 1.21 18.37
N GLU A 45 17.64 0.06 19.01
CA GLU A 45 17.20 -1.16 18.34
C GLU A 45 15.87 -0.95 17.58
N ALA A 46 14.96 -0.18 18.16
CA ALA A 46 13.70 0.19 17.54
C ALA A 46 13.87 1.01 16.24
N ASP A 47 14.99 1.71 16.06
CA ASP A 47 15.29 2.45 14.84
C ASP A 47 15.69 1.55 13.67
N ASN A 48 16.06 0.31 13.97
CA ASN A 48 16.58 -0.64 13.01
C ASN A 48 15.51 -1.53 12.39
N LEU A 49 14.25 -1.40 12.81
CA LEU A 49 13.14 -2.21 12.32
C LEU A 49 11.99 -1.32 11.86
N ARG A 50 11.40 -1.66 10.70
CA ARG A 50 10.15 -1.05 10.21
C ARG A 50 9.32 -2.10 9.49
N TRP A 51 8.02 -1.98 9.68
CA TRP A 51 7.02 -2.71 8.92
C TRP A 51 6.65 -1.95 7.65
N PHE A 52 6.57 -2.66 6.54
CA PHE A 52 6.08 -2.11 5.27
C PHE A 52 5.16 -3.12 4.60
N THR A 53 4.08 -2.63 4.02
CA THR A 53 3.28 -3.40 3.08
C THR A 53 4.13 -3.78 1.87
N LEU A 54 4.01 -5.02 1.42
CA LEU A 54 4.63 -5.49 0.20
C LEU A 54 3.84 -4.95 -0.99
N ALA A 55 4.39 -3.92 -1.64
CA ALA A 55 3.75 -3.25 -2.77
C ALA A 55 3.77 -4.10 -4.03
N SER A 56 4.68 -5.07 -4.13
CA SER A 56 4.68 -6.05 -5.22
C SER A 56 3.61 -7.11 -5.02
N ALA A 57 3.04 -7.57 -6.12
CA ALA A 57 2.26 -8.81 -6.14
C ALA A 57 3.18 -10.03 -5.98
N PRO A 58 2.74 -11.13 -5.35
CA PRO A 58 3.50 -12.39 -5.32
C PRO A 58 3.93 -12.88 -6.70
N SER A 59 3.08 -12.73 -7.70
CA SER A 59 3.33 -13.11 -9.09
C SER A 59 4.46 -12.33 -9.78
N GLU A 60 4.86 -11.17 -9.25
CA GLU A 60 5.99 -10.40 -9.77
C GLU A 60 7.35 -11.03 -9.43
N GLY A 61 7.40 -11.96 -8.46
CA GLY A 61 8.61 -12.70 -8.09
C GLY A 61 9.69 -11.87 -7.40
N VAL A 62 9.39 -10.63 -7.06
CA VAL A 62 10.28 -9.68 -6.36
C VAL A 62 9.55 -9.08 -5.17
N VAL A 63 10.31 -8.62 -4.19
CA VAL A 63 9.77 -7.86 -3.05
C VAL A 63 9.93 -6.38 -3.33
N GLN A 64 8.83 -5.64 -3.40
CA GLN A 64 8.84 -4.18 -3.54
C GLN A 64 8.31 -3.52 -2.29
N VAL A 65 9.09 -2.59 -1.75
CA VAL A 65 8.68 -1.66 -0.70
C VAL A 65 8.60 -0.26 -1.30
N SER A 66 7.49 0.41 -1.06
CA SER A 66 7.32 1.79 -1.50
C SER A 66 6.95 2.66 -0.30
N THR A 67 7.71 3.71 -0.10
CA THR A 67 7.55 4.56 1.08
C THR A 67 7.91 6.02 0.79
N ARG A 68 7.32 6.91 1.56
CA ARG A 68 7.70 8.33 1.57
C ARG A 68 9.02 8.47 2.34
N ILE A 69 10.06 8.98 1.69
CA ILE A 69 11.34 9.27 2.32
C ILE A 69 11.17 10.50 3.23
N GLY A 70 11.54 10.35 4.47
CA GLY A 70 11.40 11.33 5.52
C GLY A 70 12.59 11.31 6.50
N PRO A 71 12.50 12.00 7.64
CA PRO A 71 13.62 12.20 8.55
C PRO A 71 13.99 10.96 9.39
N SER A 72 13.19 9.88 9.37
CA SER A 72 13.47 8.69 10.18
C SER A 72 14.81 8.05 9.78
N ALA A 73 15.61 7.66 10.76
CA ALA A 73 16.93 7.05 10.54
C ALA A 73 16.84 5.82 9.62
N PHE A 74 15.83 4.96 9.81
CA PHE A 74 15.59 3.80 8.95
C PHE A 74 15.38 4.20 7.49
N LYS A 75 14.48 5.16 7.21
CA LYS A 75 14.17 5.57 5.84
C LYS A 75 15.36 6.26 5.16
N GLN A 76 16.15 7.00 5.94
CA GLN A 76 17.41 7.59 5.45
C GLN A 76 18.45 6.52 5.14
N ALA A 77 18.54 5.46 5.94
CA ALA A 77 19.43 4.33 5.67
C ALA A 77 18.93 3.52 4.45
N LEU A 78 17.64 3.29 4.35
CA LEU A 78 17.02 2.63 3.19
C LEU A 78 17.28 3.41 1.89
N ASP A 79 17.19 4.74 1.95
CA ASP A 79 17.41 5.60 0.77
C ASP A 79 18.86 5.62 0.29
N ARG A 80 19.81 5.31 1.17
CA ARG A 80 21.24 5.20 0.84
C ARG A 80 21.67 3.84 0.32
N LEU A 81 20.83 2.81 0.47
CA LEU A 81 21.13 1.46 -0.01
C LEU A 81 21.42 1.47 -1.51
N GLN A 82 22.49 0.79 -1.90
CA GLN A 82 22.88 0.65 -3.30
C GLN A 82 22.49 -0.73 -3.84
N PRO A 83 22.20 -0.85 -5.15
CA PRO A 83 21.99 -2.15 -5.76
C PRO A 83 23.12 -3.13 -5.44
N GLY A 84 22.74 -4.34 -5.02
CA GLY A 84 23.66 -5.37 -4.53
C GLY A 84 23.79 -5.44 -3.02
N GLU A 85 23.48 -4.38 -2.28
CA GLU A 85 23.43 -4.42 -0.81
C GLU A 85 22.15 -5.13 -0.33
N SER A 86 22.14 -5.56 0.93
CA SER A 86 21.07 -6.39 1.46
C SER A 86 20.37 -5.76 2.66
N ILE A 87 19.08 -6.09 2.80
CA ILE A 87 18.25 -5.78 3.96
C ILE A 87 17.77 -7.08 4.59
N GLY A 88 17.76 -7.14 5.92
CA GLY A 88 17.18 -8.27 6.64
C GLY A 88 15.64 -8.22 6.64
N VAL A 89 15.00 -9.39 6.65
CA VAL A 89 13.56 -9.51 6.88
C VAL A 89 13.24 -10.57 7.90
N ARG A 90 12.16 -10.35 8.66
CA ARG A 90 11.59 -11.30 9.61
C ARG A 90 10.09 -11.01 9.76
N ASP A 91 9.31 -11.96 10.26
CA ASP A 91 7.91 -11.73 10.65
C ASP A 91 7.05 -11.15 9.48
N LEU A 92 6.59 -12.03 8.62
CA LEU A 92 5.54 -11.71 7.65
C LEU A 92 4.19 -11.74 8.38
N ASP A 93 3.32 -10.73 8.18
CA ASP A 93 2.04 -10.60 8.89
C ASP A 93 1.00 -9.89 8.02
N GLY A 94 -0.23 -9.82 8.53
CA GLY A 94 -1.35 -9.10 7.96
C GLY A 94 -2.39 -10.01 7.30
N ASP A 95 -3.65 -9.69 7.57
CA ASP A 95 -4.84 -10.31 7.02
C ASP A 95 -5.60 -9.39 6.04
N PHE A 96 -5.01 -8.24 5.74
CA PHE A 96 -5.55 -7.27 4.80
C PHE A 96 -5.37 -7.76 3.36
N THR A 97 -6.17 -8.77 2.98
CA THR A 97 -6.08 -9.44 1.69
C THR A 97 -7.43 -9.43 1.00
N TRP A 98 -7.43 -9.35 -0.33
CA TRP A 98 -8.64 -9.50 -1.13
C TRP A 98 -8.78 -10.98 -1.54
N GLU A 99 -9.88 -11.63 -1.13
CA GLU A 99 -10.09 -13.05 -1.42
C GLU A 99 -9.97 -13.36 -2.92
N GLU A 100 -9.12 -14.33 -3.24
CA GLU A 100 -8.83 -14.72 -4.63
C GLU A 100 -10.08 -15.19 -5.40
N THR A 101 -11.02 -15.83 -4.71
CA THR A 101 -12.23 -16.44 -5.30
C THR A 101 -13.39 -15.46 -5.41
N SER A 102 -13.34 -14.32 -4.74
CA SER A 102 -14.43 -13.36 -4.73
C SER A 102 -14.57 -12.66 -6.08
N ALA A 103 -15.76 -12.76 -6.67
CA ALA A 103 -16.19 -11.92 -7.79
C ALA A 103 -17.02 -10.72 -7.33
N THR A 104 -17.26 -10.59 -6.02
CA THR A 104 -18.02 -9.47 -5.44
C THR A 104 -17.27 -8.17 -5.69
N PRO A 105 -17.92 -7.13 -6.17
CA PRO A 105 -17.33 -5.80 -6.28
C PRO A 105 -16.83 -5.32 -4.92
N VAL A 106 -15.76 -4.54 -4.91
CA VAL A 106 -15.20 -3.92 -3.69
C VAL A 106 -14.90 -2.44 -3.91
N VAL A 107 -14.86 -1.69 -2.83
CA VAL A 107 -14.37 -0.30 -2.86
C VAL A 107 -13.05 -0.25 -2.12
N LEU A 108 -12.02 0.22 -2.80
CA LEU A 108 -10.66 0.39 -2.28
C LEU A 108 -10.44 1.87 -2.00
N VAL A 109 -10.10 2.24 -0.78
CA VAL A 109 -9.90 3.64 -0.36
C VAL A 109 -8.47 3.82 0.10
N ALA A 110 -7.68 4.54 -0.68
CA ALA A 110 -6.27 4.80 -0.41
C ALA A 110 -6.02 6.22 0.06
N GLY A 111 -5.35 6.40 1.20
CA GLY A 111 -4.79 7.67 1.66
C GLY A 111 -3.30 7.75 1.34
N GLY A 112 -2.91 8.49 0.29
CA GLY A 112 -1.52 8.65 -0.10
C GLY A 112 -0.81 7.33 -0.37
N ILE A 113 0.28 7.03 0.37
CA ILE A 113 1.04 5.77 0.20
C ILE A 113 0.26 4.52 0.67
N GLY A 114 -0.91 4.68 1.27
CA GLY A 114 -1.86 3.60 1.54
C GLY A 114 -2.34 2.86 0.30
N VAL A 115 -1.98 3.31 -0.89
CA VAL A 115 -2.22 2.60 -2.15
C VAL A 115 -1.40 1.31 -2.29
N THR A 116 -0.34 1.13 -1.53
CA THR A 116 0.59 -0.02 -1.66
C THR A 116 -0.06 -1.39 -1.56
N PRO A 117 -0.95 -1.72 -0.59
CA PRO A 117 -1.63 -3.00 -0.57
C PRO A 117 -2.56 -3.18 -1.78
N PHE A 118 -3.22 -2.11 -2.21
CA PHE A 118 -4.13 -2.19 -3.36
C PHE A 118 -3.38 -2.42 -4.68
N ARG A 119 -2.21 -1.81 -4.87
CA ARG A 119 -1.33 -2.15 -5.99
C ARG A 119 -1.01 -3.63 -6.00
N SER A 120 -0.55 -4.17 -4.87
CA SER A 120 -0.23 -5.59 -4.73
C SER A 120 -1.42 -6.49 -5.10
N MET A 121 -2.61 -6.20 -4.55
CA MET A 121 -3.83 -6.98 -4.80
C MET A 121 -4.29 -6.90 -6.26
N LEU A 122 -4.31 -5.71 -6.84
CA LEU A 122 -4.76 -5.50 -8.22
C LEU A 122 -3.81 -6.19 -9.21
N MET A 123 -2.49 -6.06 -9.01
CA MET A 123 -1.49 -6.70 -9.87
C MET A 123 -1.53 -8.22 -9.76
N GLU A 124 -1.73 -8.77 -8.56
CA GLU A 124 -1.85 -10.22 -8.37
C GLU A 124 -3.10 -10.77 -9.07
N ARG A 125 -4.26 -10.11 -8.91
CA ARG A 125 -5.50 -10.51 -9.57
C ARG A 125 -5.36 -10.44 -11.10
N HIS A 126 -4.75 -9.36 -11.62
CA HIS A 126 -4.45 -9.21 -13.04
C HIS A 126 -3.58 -10.38 -13.55
N ALA A 127 -2.46 -10.64 -12.90
CA ALA A 127 -1.54 -11.71 -13.30
C ALA A 127 -2.19 -13.11 -13.28
N ARG A 128 -3.15 -13.33 -12.38
CA ARG A 128 -3.91 -14.59 -12.29
C ARG A 128 -5.16 -14.63 -13.16
N GLY A 129 -5.42 -13.61 -13.96
CA GLY A 129 -6.62 -13.53 -14.81
C GLY A 129 -7.92 -13.48 -14.01
N LYS A 130 -7.89 -12.92 -12.79
CA LYS A 130 -9.08 -12.76 -11.94
C LYS A 130 -9.76 -11.43 -12.24
N PRO A 131 -11.09 -11.33 -12.06
CA PRO A 131 -11.81 -10.08 -12.25
C PRO A 131 -11.29 -8.98 -11.32
N LEU A 132 -11.20 -7.75 -11.83
CA LEU A 132 -10.84 -6.56 -11.07
C LEU A 132 -12.08 -5.69 -10.76
N ASN A 133 -13.18 -6.32 -10.33
CA ASN A 133 -14.43 -5.62 -9.98
C ASN A 133 -14.20 -4.70 -8.78
N ALA A 134 -13.62 -3.52 -9.01
CA ALA A 134 -13.28 -2.59 -7.95
C ALA A 134 -13.43 -1.12 -8.38
N VAL A 135 -13.75 -0.29 -7.42
CA VAL A 135 -13.57 1.16 -7.50
C VAL A 135 -12.44 1.53 -6.55
N LEU A 136 -11.36 2.12 -7.09
CA LEU A 136 -10.26 2.65 -6.29
C LEU A 136 -10.44 4.16 -6.13
N LEU A 137 -10.76 4.61 -4.92
CA LEU A 137 -10.74 6.01 -4.52
C LEU A 137 -9.36 6.34 -3.95
N TYR A 138 -8.53 7.03 -4.74
CA TYR A 138 -7.17 7.36 -4.35
C TYR A 138 -7.07 8.84 -3.97
N PHE A 139 -7.08 9.10 -2.67
CA PHE A 139 -6.92 10.44 -2.11
C PHE A 139 -5.45 10.83 -2.03
N SER A 140 -5.12 12.00 -2.55
CA SER A 140 -3.79 12.60 -2.45
C SER A 140 -3.89 14.11 -2.21
N ARG A 141 -2.93 14.68 -1.48
CA ARG A 141 -2.88 16.14 -1.25
C ARG A 141 -2.59 16.93 -2.52
N ASP A 142 -1.81 16.35 -3.40
CA ASP A 142 -1.33 16.96 -4.61
C ASP A 142 -1.26 15.95 -5.77
N ASN A 143 -0.80 16.39 -6.91
CA ASN A 143 -0.64 15.55 -8.10
C ASN A 143 0.53 14.55 -8.02
N GLN A 144 1.18 14.40 -6.88
CA GLN A 144 2.26 13.44 -6.66
C GLN A 144 1.68 12.05 -6.34
N ILE A 145 1.15 11.40 -7.35
CA ILE A 145 0.40 10.14 -7.27
C ILE A 145 1.34 8.96 -7.55
N ALA A 146 1.64 8.16 -6.53
CA ALA A 146 2.44 6.94 -6.71
C ALA A 146 1.68 5.91 -7.57
N PHE A 147 2.39 5.24 -8.47
CA PHE A 147 1.88 4.19 -9.37
C PHE A 147 0.80 4.65 -10.37
N ARG A 148 0.63 5.95 -10.60
CA ARG A 148 -0.42 6.49 -11.46
C ARG A 148 -0.45 5.81 -12.83
N ASP A 149 0.67 5.83 -13.56
CA ASP A 149 0.75 5.25 -14.90
C ASP A 149 0.47 3.75 -14.94
N GLU A 150 0.78 3.05 -13.85
CA GLU A 150 0.52 1.61 -13.73
C GLU A 150 -0.97 1.34 -13.47
N LEU A 151 -1.59 2.09 -12.57
CA LEU A 151 -3.02 2.01 -12.26
C LEU A 151 -3.87 2.42 -13.47
N ASP A 152 -3.48 3.48 -14.18
CA ASP A 152 -4.19 3.95 -15.39
C ASP A 152 -4.11 2.91 -16.51
N ARG A 153 -2.96 2.26 -16.71
CA ARG A 153 -2.81 1.16 -17.68
C ARG A 153 -3.67 -0.05 -17.29
N LEU A 154 -3.71 -0.37 -16.01
CA LEU A 154 -4.51 -1.47 -15.51
C LEU A 154 -6.02 -1.21 -15.71
N ALA A 155 -6.50 -0.02 -15.35
CA ALA A 155 -7.88 0.40 -15.59
C ALA A 155 -8.24 0.42 -17.09
N SER A 156 -7.30 0.84 -17.94
CA SER A 156 -7.53 0.81 -19.39
C SER A 156 -7.67 -0.60 -19.96
N ALA A 157 -7.02 -1.59 -19.34
CA ALA A 157 -7.10 -3.00 -19.74
C ALA A 157 -8.28 -3.74 -19.08
N HIS A 158 -8.88 -3.20 -18.04
CA HIS A 158 -9.93 -3.82 -17.22
C HIS A 158 -11.09 -2.85 -17.02
N PRO A 159 -12.12 -2.86 -17.91
CA PRO A 159 -13.27 -1.94 -17.82
C PRO A 159 -14.06 -2.04 -16.51
N GLU A 160 -13.91 -3.15 -15.78
CA GLU A 160 -14.52 -3.36 -14.46
C GLU A 160 -13.74 -2.73 -13.30
N LEU A 161 -12.55 -2.16 -13.56
CA LEU A 161 -11.76 -1.39 -12.59
C LEU A 161 -11.92 0.10 -12.88
N ASP A 162 -12.49 0.83 -11.93
CA ASP A 162 -12.58 2.29 -11.97
C ASP A 162 -11.58 2.91 -10.97
N VAL A 163 -10.69 3.76 -11.46
CA VAL A 163 -9.67 4.44 -10.63
C VAL A 163 -9.96 5.94 -10.63
N ARG A 164 -10.30 6.47 -9.46
CA ARG A 164 -10.60 7.90 -9.25
C ARG A 164 -9.56 8.54 -8.35
N TYR A 165 -8.94 9.61 -8.84
CA TYR A 165 -7.96 10.40 -8.10
C TYR A 165 -8.62 11.63 -7.49
N LEU A 166 -8.71 11.67 -6.16
CA LEU A 166 -9.31 12.75 -5.38
C LEU A 166 -8.18 13.62 -4.81
N ILE A 167 -7.85 14.69 -5.55
CA ILE A 167 -6.65 15.50 -5.31
C ILE A 167 -7.04 16.76 -4.53
N GLY A 168 -6.37 16.97 -3.38
CA GLY A 168 -6.64 18.11 -2.51
C GLY A 168 -7.95 17.98 -1.73
N GLU A 169 -8.65 16.87 -1.85
CA GLU A 169 -9.89 16.61 -1.12
C GLU A 169 -9.61 15.97 0.24
N PRO A 170 -10.33 16.39 1.29
CA PRO A 170 -10.22 15.76 2.58
C PRO A 170 -10.79 14.34 2.53
N ILE A 171 -10.05 13.39 3.11
CA ILE A 171 -10.54 12.03 3.22
C ILE A 171 -11.45 11.90 4.45
N SER A 172 -12.72 11.61 4.23
CA SER A 172 -13.72 11.35 5.27
C SER A 172 -14.82 10.42 4.73
N ALA A 173 -15.70 9.93 5.60
CA ALA A 173 -16.76 9.01 5.20
C ALA A 173 -17.75 9.64 4.21
N GLU A 174 -18.06 10.93 4.37
CA GLU A 174 -19.04 11.62 3.51
C GLU A 174 -18.59 11.70 2.04
N PRO A 175 -17.38 12.20 1.70
CA PRO A 175 -16.87 12.13 0.33
C PRO A 175 -16.80 10.70 -0.22
N ILE A 176 -16.38 9.72 0.57
CA ILE A 176 -16.29 8.33 0.11
C ILE A 176 -17.66 7.81 -0.32
N LEU A 177 -18.69 8.02 0.49
CA LEU A 177 -20.06 7.56 0.19
C LEU A 177 -20.73 8.40 -0.89
N ALA A 178 -20.36 9.66 -1.06
CA ALA A 178 -20.86 10.52 -2.14
C ALA A 178 -20.24 10.14 -3.48
N GLU A 179 -18.91 9.91 -3.52
CA GLU A 179 -18.18 9.48 -4.71
C GLU A 179 -18.57 8.05 -5.14
N GLU A 180 -18.77 7.15 -4.17
CA GLU A 180 -19.11 5.77 -4.45
C GLU A 180 -20.21 5.25 -3.51
N PRO A 181 -21.51 5.46 -3.88
CA PRO A 181 -22.63 4.95 -3.09
C PRO A 181 -22.64 3.43 -2.93
N LEU A 182 -21.93 2.68 -3.79
CA LEU A 182 -21.80 1.24 -3.69
C LEU A 182 -21.08 0.85 -2.39
N ALA A 183 -20.23 1.72 -1.84
CA ALA A 183 -19.52 1.51 -0.58
C ALA A 183 -20.44 1.16 0.61
N ALA A 184 -21.73 1.54 0.56
CA ALA A 184 -22.73 1.15 1.56
C ALA A 184 -23.23 -0.30 1.42
N ARG A 185 -22.83 -1.05 0.37
CA ARG A 185 -23.41 -2.35 0.00
C ARG A 185 -22.41 -3.44 -0.29
N VAL A 186 -21.13 -3.10 -0.40
CA VAL A 186 -20.04 -4.03 -0.73
C VAL A 186 -18.89 -3.83 0.27
N PRO A 187 -17.97 -4.80 0.39
CA PRO A 187 -16.79 -4.64 1.23
C PRO A 187 -15.97 -3.42 0.84
N VAL A 188 -15.60 -2.63 1.83
CA VAL A 188 -14.70 -1.48 1.69
C VAL A 188 -13.37 -1.80 2.33
N TYR A 189 -12.30 -1.59 1.60
CA TYR A 189 -10.93 -1.71 2.08
C TYR A 189 -10.34 -0.31 2.23
N LEU A 190 -9.92 0.05 3.44
CA LEU A 190 -9.38 1.36 3.76
C LEU A 190 -7.93 1.23 4.22
N SER A 191 -7.00 1.89 3.52
CA SER A 191 -5.58 1.87 3.87
C SER A 191 -4.94 3.25 3.82
N GLY A 192 -4.07 3.53 4.81
CA GLY A 192 -3.36 4.79 4.90
C GLY A 192 -2.78 5.05 6.29
N PRO A 193 -2.55 6.33 6.62
CA PRO A 193 -2.07 6.74 7.94
C PRO A 193 -3.04 6.38 9.07
N GLU A 194 -2.50 5.92 10.19
CA GLU A 194 -3.29 5.45 11.34
C GLU A 194 -4.39 6.43 11.79
N PRO A 195 -4.12 7.75 12.04
CA PRO A 195 -5.18 8.67 12.47
C PRO A 195 -6.31 8.83 11.44
N MET A 196 -5.98 8.75 10.15
CA MET A 196 -6.95 8.80 9.07
C MET A 196 -7.81 7.53 9.06
N VAL A 197 -7.18 6.36 9.11
CA VAL A 197 -7.89 5.07 9.10
C VAL A 197 -8.80 4.93 10.31
N GLU A 198 -8.36 5.35 11.49
CA GLU A 198 -9.19 5.37 12.69
C GLU A 198 -10.41 6.30 12.56
N SER A 199 -10.18 7.54 12.18
CA SER A 199 -11.25 8.55 12.07
C SER A 199 -12.28 8.17 11.00
N VAL A 200 -11.80 7.89 9.79
CA VAL A 200 -12.66 7.54 8.64
C VAL A 200 -13.34 6.20 8.86
N GLY A 201 -12.59 5.22 9.37
CA GLY A 201 -13.10 3.88 9.62
C GLY A 201 -14.20 3.84 10.65
N ASN A 202 -14.06 4.59 11.76
CA ASN A 202 -15.10 4.70 12.77
C ASN A 202 -16.38 5.34 12.19
N ALA A 203 -16.23 6.37 11.36
CA ALA A 203 -17.35 7.02 10.71
C ALA A 203 -18.06 6.09 9.70
N LEU A 204 -17.33 5.32 8.89
CA LEU A 204 -17.91 4.35 7.95
C LEU A 204 -18.61 3.20 8.69
N LYS A 205 -17.99 2.64 9.73
CA LYS A 205 -18.59 1.59 10.57
C LYS A 205 -19.89 2.03 11.23
N SER A 206 -19.95 3.30 11.69
CA SER A 206 -21.17 3.85 12.30
C SER A 206 -22.34 3.91 11.30
N GLN A 207 -22.07 3.88 10.00
CA GLN A 207 -23.05 3.85 8.91
C GLN A 207 -23.32 2.42 8.39
N GLY A 208 -22.78 1.40 9.07
CA GLY A 208 -23.03 0.00 8.73
C GLY A 208 -22.22 -0.55 7.55
N VAL A 209 -21.15 0.15 7.16
CA VAL A 209 -20.25 -0.30 6.08
C VAL A 209 -19.46 -1.53 6.53
N ASP A 210 -19.39 -2.55 5.68
CA ASP A 210 -18.50 -3.71 5.84
C ASP A 210 -17.06 -3.28 5.52
N LEU A 211 -16.24 -3.13 6.56
CA LEU A 211 -14.97 -2.43 6.47
C LEU A 211 -13.79 -3.29 6.90
N HIS A 212 -12.83 -3.43 5.97
CA HIS A 212 -11.47 -3.94 6.21
C HIS A 212 -10.50 -2.76 6.32
N GLN A 213 -9.57 -2.80 7.26
CA GLN A 213 -8.68 -1.68 7.55
C GLN A 213 -7.23 -2.12 7.65
N ASP A 214 -6.33 -1.34 7.06
CA ASP A 214 -4.89 -1.45 7.22
C ASP A 214 -4.30 -0.06 7.47
N TRP A 215 -3.35 0.05 8.40
CA TRP A 215 -2.74 1.33 8.74
C TRP A 215 -1.24 1.19 9.00
N PHE A 216 -0.56 2.29 8.81
CA PHE A 216 0.89 2.38 9.00
C PHE A 216 1.20 3.12 10.29
N PRO A 217 1.69 2.43 11.36
CA PRO A 217 2.03 3.07 12.62
C PRO A 217 3.19 4.05 12.44
N GLY A 218 3.13 5.16 13.17
CA GLY A 218 4.18 6.20 13.17
C GLY A 218 4.10 7.19 12.00
N TYR A 219 3.02 7.20 11.23
CA TYR A 219 2.67 8.28 10.31
C TYR A 219 1.67 9.21 10.99
N ASP A 220 2.13 10.37 11.44
CA ASP A 220 1.27 11.43 11.93
C ASP A 220 0.77 12.32 10.77
N GLU A 221 -0.14 13.27 11.08
CA GLU A 221 -0.70 14.20 10.09
C GLU A 221 0.36 15.07 9.39
N ARG A 222 1.59 15.12 9.88
CA ARG A 222 2.71 15.89 9.33
C ARG A 222 3.58 15.04 8.39
N SER A 223 3.40 13.73 8.41
CA SER A 223 4.22 12.77 7.66
C SER A 223 3.66 12.45 6.27
N TYR A 224 2.50 13.04 5.88
CA TYR A 224 1.89 12.84 4.54
C TYR A 224 1.44 14.09 3.84
#